data_0c56b22fe97ebf7f1fbc021761dc27ca
#
_entry.id   0c56b22fe97ebf7f1fbc021761dc27ca
#
_cell.length_a   1.000
_cell.length_b   1.000
_cell.length_c   1.000
_cell.angle_alpha   90.00
_cell.angle_beta   90.00
_cell.angle_gamma   90.00
#
_symmetry.space_group_name_H-M   'P 1'
#
loop_
_entity.id
_entity.type
_entity.pdbx_description
1 polymer ?
#
loop_
_entity_poly.entity_id
_entity_poly.type
_entity_poly.pdbx_seq_one_letter_code
_entity_poly.pdbx_strand_id
1 'polypeptide(L)'
;MNPLSSLAPAIKEMASAQKSSFATTQAVWRFLNNEKVSFKQLNEPIQQLAFEQIDQSSHSYALIVHDWSQLQYVKHNNKTQRRQRTHQYDTGYELQSSLLVDAASGLPVAPLAQTLSDATGCYSTFTDDYSQRETHLNSLLHQIQHIEKSVVQKTLVHIIDREGDSIAHLRQMNHQGFKWLIRAKEGHRVEYQGQTYKVGEIAEKIETHSIKNISYKGNQHTLHVGETHIRITRAAKPKQKDSSGKRVAPEQGDAVDARLVVSVIKDRDGKIVARWCLLSNVAMDIDTAELSTWYYWRWTIECYFKLLKQAGH
;
A
#
# COMPACT_ATOMS: atom_id res chain seq x y z
N MET A 1 -11.24 13.47 -25.17
CA MET A 1 -12.09 12.79 -24.18
C MET A 1 -11.22 11.90 -23.35
N ASN A 2 -11.30 12.01 -22.01
CA ASN A 2 -10.48 11.20 -21.12
C ASN A 2 -10.95 9.73 -21.20
N PRO A 3 -10.12 8.76 -21.62
CA PRO A 3 -10.54 7.36 -21.76
C PRO A 3 -11.06 6.74 -20.44
N LEU A 4 -10.71 7.31 -19.29
CA LEU A 4 -11.21 6.87 -17.98
C LEU A 4 -12.71 7.24 -17.75
N SER A 5 -13.25 8.22 -18.46
CA SER A 5 -14.67 8.56 -18.35
C SER A 5 -15.61 7.52 -19.01
N SER A 6 -15.09 6.65 -19.87
CA SER A 6 -15.84 5.58 -20.51
C SER A 6 -15.94 4.30 -19.67
N LEU A 7 -15.20 4.17 -18.58
CA LEU A 7 -15.24 3.01 -17.67
C LEU A 7 -16.28 3.18 -16.54
N ALA A 8 -16.82 4.39 -16.36
CA ALA A 8 -17.74 4.71 -15.26
C ALA A 8 -19.21 4.28 -15.48
N PRO A 9 -19.75 4.20 -16.70
CA PRO A 9 -21.14 3.78 -16.88
C PRO A 9 -21.31 2.29 -16.57
N ALA A 10 -22.48 1.92 -16.07
CA ALA A 10 -22.89 0.51 -15.99
C ALA A 10 -22.70 -0.16 -17.34
N ILE A 11 -22.39 -1.46 -17.36
CA ILE A 11 -22.10 -2.22 -18.60
C ILE A 11 -23.10 -1.97 -19.71
N LYS A 12 -24.40 -1.85 -19.36
CA LYS A 12 -25.51 -1.54 -20.30
C LYS A 12 -25.41 -0.13 -20.91
N GLU A 13 -24.66 0.78 -20.33
CA GLU A 13 -24.50 2.18 -20.73
C GLU A 13 -23.20 2.43 -21.50
N MET A 14 -22.38 1.39 -21.69
CA MET A 14 -21.15 1.50 -22.48
C MET A 14 -21.44 1.93 -23.92
N ALA A 15 -20.56 2.76 -24.50
CA ALA A 15 -20.72 3.27 -25.86
C ALA A 15 -20.89 2.16 -26.93
N SER A 16 -20.21 1.03 -26.74
CA SER A 16 -20.37 -0.18 -27.58
C SER A 16 -21.74 -0.85 -27.43
N ALA A 17 -22.47 -0.56 -26.36
CA ALA A 17 -23.78 -1.11 -26.07
C ALA A 17 -24.94 -0.28 -26.64
N GLN A 18 -24.68 0.87 -27.28
CA GLN A 18 -25.72 1.75 -27.82
C GLN A 18 -26.68 1.07 -28.82
N LYS A 19 -26.21 0.05 -29.54
CA LYS A 19 -27.03 -0.73 -30.48
C LYS A 19 -27.70 -1.95 -29.84
N SER A 20 -27.15 -2.50 -28.76
CA SER A 20 -27.70 -3.66 -28.06
C SER A 20 -27.08 -3.81 -26.67
N SER A 21 -27.66 -3.13 -25.68
CA SER A 21 -27.21 -3.22 -24.27
C SER A 21 -27.28 -4.65 -23.73
N PHE A 22 -28.28 -5.43 -24.15
CA PHE A 22 -28.46 -6.82 -23.78
C PHE A 22 -27.31 -7.70 -24.30
N ALA A 23 -26.97 -7.60 -25.59
CA ALA A 23 -25.89 -8.39 -26.19
C ALA A 23 -24.53 -8.06 -25.54
N THR A 24 -24.26 -6.79 -25.25
CA THR A 24 -23.02 -6.36 -24.55
C THR A 24 -22.98 -6.93 -23.13
N THR A 25 -24.06 -6.84 -22.36
CA THR A 25 -24.17 -7.41 -21.03
C THR A 25 -23.94 -8.92 -21.05
N GLN A 26 -24.54 -9.61 -22.01
CA GLN A 26 -24.38 -11.05 -22.19
C GLN A 26 -22.92 -11.42 -22.58
N ALA A 27 -22.29 -10.63 -23.45
CA ALA A 27 -20.88 -10.83 -23.82
C ALA A 27 -19.94 -10.68 -22.63
N VAL A 28 -20.12 -9.64 -21.81
CA VAL A 28 -19.34 -9.43 -20.57
C VAL A 28 -19.61 -10.57 -19.58
N TRP A 29 -20.85 -10.98 -19.41
CA TRP A 29 -21.18 -12.11 -18.53
C TRP A 29 -20.48 -13.40 -18.99
N ARG A 30 -20.50 -13.73 -20.29
CA ARG A 30 -19.79 -14.88 -20.85
C ARG A 30 -18.28 -14.78 -20.66
N PHE A 31 -17.71 -13.60 -20.86
CA PHE A 31 -16.28 -13.34 -20.64
C PHE A 31 -15.88 -13.58 -19.18
N LEU A 32 -16.62 -13.02 -18.23
CA LEU A 32 -16.34 -13.15 -16.80
C LEU A 32 -16.58 -14.58 -16.26
N ASN A 33 -17.40 -15.39 -16.95
CA ASN A 33 -17.65 -16.80 -16.59
C ASN A 33 -16.87 -17.78 -17.49
N ASN A 34 -15.88 -17.29 -18.23
CA ASN A 34 -15.02 -18.15 -19.04
C ASN A 34 -13.86 -18.68 -18.22
N GLU A 35 -13.88 -19.97 -17.92
CA GLU A 35 -12.83 -20.66 -17.16
C GLU A 35 -11.43 -20.59 -17.79
N LYS A 36 -11.34 -20.23 -19.08
CA LYS A 36 -10.06 -20.02 -19.78
C LYS A 36 -9.44 -18.64 -19.52
N VAL A 37 -10.15 -17.75 -18.84
CA VAL A 37 -9.68 -16.39 -18.54
C VAL A 37 -9.44 -16.26 -17.06
N SER A 38 -8.19 -16.11 -16.67
CA SER A 38 -7.80 -15.91 -15.27
C SER A 38 -7.49 -14.45 -14.97
N PHE A 39 -7.57 -14.08 -13.69
CA PHE A 39 -7.17 -12.75 -13.23
C PHE A 39 -5.69 -12.46 -13.52
N LYS A 40 -4.84 -13.48 -13.44
CA LYS A 40 -3.42 -13.39 -13.76
C LYS A 40 -3.22 -13.01 -15.22
N GLN A 41 -3.85 -13.73 -16.16
CA GLN A 41 -3.78 -13.44 -17.60
C GLN A 41 -4.28 -12.03 -17.96
N LEU A 42 -5.26 -11.52 -17.22
CA LEU A 42 -5.76 -10.15 -17.42
C LEU A 42 -4.80 -9.09 -16.87
N ASN A 43 -4.07 -9.40 -15.81
CA ASN A 43 -3.17 -8.47 -15.13
C ASN A 43 -1.77 -8.39 -15.78
N GLU A 44 -1.26 -9.48 -16.34
CA GLU A 44 0.09 -9.54 -16.94
C GLU A 44 0.35 -8.45 -18.00
N PRO A 45 -0.54 -8.19 -18.97
CA PRO A 45 -0.33 -7.10 -19.93
C PRO A 45 -0.34 -5.71 -19.27
N ILE A 46 -1.13 -5.52 -18.22
CA ILE A 46 -1.18 -4.24 -17.48
C ILE A 46 0.14 -4.01 -16.76
N GLN A 47 0.68 -5.04 -16.10
CA GLN A 47 1.98 -4.98 -15.44
C GLN A 47 3.10 -4.68 -16.44
N GLN A 48 3.13 -5.39 -17.57
CA GLN A 48 4.15 -5.17 -18.59
C GLN A 48 4.16 -3.73 -19.09
N LEU A 49 3.01 -3.21 -19.52
CA LEU A 49 2.88 -1.82 -19.98
C LEU A 49 3.24 -0.81 -18.90
N ALA A 50 2.89 -1.09 -17.64
CA ALA A 50 3.22 -0.23 -16.52
C ALA A 50 4.74 -0.15 -16.27
N PHE A 51 5.45 -1.26 -16.37
CA PHE A 51 6.90 -1.28 -16.23
C PHE A 51 7.61 -0.64 -17.44
N GLU A 52 7.14 -0.87 -18.66
CA GLU A 52 7.63 -0.17 -19.85
C GLU A 52 7.46 1.35 -19.72
N GLN A 53 6.35 1.81 -19.16
CA GLN A 53 6.11 3.23 -18.93
C GLN A 53 7.01 3.79 -17.83
N ILE A 54 7.16 3.11 -16.70
CA ILE A 54 7.95 3.60 -15.57
C ILE A 54 9.46 3.60 -15.89
N ASP A 55 9.94 2.69 -16.72
CA ASP A 55 11.33 2.65 -17.15
C ASP A 55 11.72 3.89 -17.97
N GLN A 56 10.75 4.58 -18.57
CA GLN A 56 10.96 5.87 -19.26
C GLN A 56 11.01 7.06 -18.29
N SER A 57 10.65 6.91 -17.02
CA SER A 57 10.77 7.97 -16.02
C SER A 57 12.22 8.37 -15.81
N SER A 58 12.46 9.65 -15.52
CA SER A 58 13.80 10.17 -15.24
C SER A 58 14.38 9.72 -13.91
N HIS A 59 13.54 9.25 -12.98
CA HIS A 59 13.97 8.83 -11.65
C HIS A 59 14.50 7.40 -11.65
N SER A 60 15.55 7.10 -10.86
CA SER A 60 16.12 5.76 -10.71
C SER A 60 15.28 4.83 -9.82
N TYR A 61 14.32 5.38 -9.09
CA TYR A 61 13.39 4.65 -8.22
C TYR A 61 11.97 4.67 -8.78
N ALA A 62 11.16 3.68 -8.38
CA ALA A 62 9.72 3.65 -8.59
C ALA A 62 9.02 3.25 -7.29
N LEU A 63 7.86 3.84 -7.01
CA LEU A 63 7.16 3.65 -5.75
C LEU A 63 6.05 2.63 -5.92
N ILE A 64 5.96 1.67 -5.00
CA ILE A 64 4.86 0.71 -4.93
C ILE A 64 4.09 1.00 -3.65
N VAL A 65 2.94 1.63 -3.78
CA VAL A 65 2.09 1.97 -2.65
C VAL A 65 1.14 0.82 -2.35
N HIS A 66 1.15 0.35 -1.10
CA HIS A 66 0.30 -0.74 -0.63
C HIS A 66 -0.74 -0.25 0.35
N ASP A 67 -1.98 -0.70 0.17
CA ASP A 67 -3.05 -0.42 1.13
C ASP A 67 -4.21 -1.42 0.97
N TRP A 68 -5.12 -1.42 1.94
CA TRP A 68 -6.31 -2.28 2.00
C TRP A 68 -7.57 -1.43 1.96
N SER A 69 -8.56 -1.89 1.22
CA SER A 69 -9.85 -1.24 1.15
C SER A 69 -11.00 -2.23 1.35
N GLN A 70 -11.99 -1.81 2.10
CA GLN A 70 -13.23 -2.56 2.28
C GLN A 70 -14.18 -2.30 1.12
N LEU A 71 -14.64 -3.36 0.47
CA LEU A 71 -15.74 -3.36 -0.49
C LEU A 71 -17.01 -3.79 0.24
N GLN A 72 -17.85 -2.83 0.60
CA GLN A 72 -19.04 -3.07 1.42
C GLN A 72 -20.24 -3.48 0.55
N TYR A 73 -20.84 -4.60 0.88
CA TYR A 73 -22.01 -5.15 0.17
C TYR A 73 -23.11 -5.59 1.14
N VAL A 74 -23.41 -4.77 2.14
CA VAL A 74 -24.37 -5.09 3.21
C VAL A 74 -25.77 -5.43 2.66
N LYS A 75 -26.23 -4.67 1.66
CA LYS A 75 -27.58 -4.82 1.07
C LYS A 75 -27.65 -5.81 -0.10
N HIS A 76 -26.53 -6.42 -0.49
CA HIS A 76 -26.48 -7.30 -1.67
C HIS A 76 -26.61 -8.78 -1.28
N ASN A 77 -27.83 -9.26 -1.13
CA ASN A 77 -28.13 -10.62 -0.62
C ASN A 77 -27.61 -11.75 -1.54
N ASN A 78 -27.46 -11.48 -2.83
CA ASN A 78 -26.96 -12.46 -3.81
C ASN A 78 -25.44 -12.67 -3.77
N LYS A 79 -24.69 -11.84 -3.01
CA LYS A 79 -23.24 -12.02 -2.86
C LYS A 79 -22.97 -13.01 -1.72
N THR A 80 -22.33 -14.10 -2.07
CA THR A 80 -21.96 -15.19 -1.14
C THR A 80 -20.60 -14.93 -0.50
N GLN A 81 -20.27 -15.68 0.55
CA GLN A 81 -18.95 -15.68 1.20
C GLN A 81 -18.47 -14.27 1.64
N ARG A 82 -19.41 -13.36 1.91
CA ARG A 82 -19.08 -12.04 2.43
C ARG A 82 -18.46 -12.16 3.82
N ARG A 83 -17.41 -11.40 4.04
CA ARG A 83 -16.70 -11.31 5.31
C ARG A 83 -17.30 -10.21 6.18
N GLN A 84 -17.55 -10.50 7.46
CA GLN A 84 -17.81 -9.51 8.49
C GLN A 84 -16.49 -9.17 9.21
N ARG A 85 -16.20 -7.89 9.42
CA ARG A 85 -14.99 -7.44 10.14
C ARG A 85 -15.30 -7.04 11.57
N THR A 86 -15.54 -5.76 11.82
CA THR A 86 -15.68 -5.18 13.17
C THR A 86 -17.11 -4.90 13.58
N HIS A 87 -17.96 -4.48 12.64
CA HIS A 87 -19.35 -4.15 12.90
C HIS A 87 -20.30 -4.97 12.04
N GLN A 88 -21.53 -5.16 12.52
CA GLN A 88 -22.57 -5.89 11.78
C GLN A 88 -22.86 -5.31 10.38
N TYR A 89 -22.56 -4.04 10.16
CA TYR A 89 -22.71 -3.36 8.87
C TYR A 89 -21.42 -3.37 8.03
N ASP A 90 -20.36 -3.98 8.53
CA ASP A 90 -19.06 -4.06 7.85
C ASP A 90 -18.91 -5.42 7.17
N THR A 91 -19.86 -5.72 6.27
CA THR A 91 -19.94 -7.01 5.57
C THR A 91 -19.66 -6.83 4.08
N GLY A 92 -18.71 -7.61 3.56
CA GLY A 92 -18.30 -7.54 2.15
C GLY A 92 -17.01 -8.27 1.89
N TYR A 93 -16.16 -7.69 1.08
CA TYR A 93 -14.84 -8.22 0.73
C TYR A 93 -13.77 -7.23 1.08
N GLU A 94 -12.53 -7.70 1.21
CA GLU A 94 -11.37 -6.85 1.42
C GLU A 94 -10.47 -6.92 0.20
N LEU A 95 -10.14 -5.77 -0.35
CA LEU A 95 -9.24 -5.62 -1.49
C LEU A 95 -7.90 -5.05 -1.00
N GLN A 96 -6.84 -5.83 -1.12
CA GLN A 96 -5.46 -5.39 -1.00
C GLN A 96 -4.96 -5.00 -2.39
N SER A 97 -4.33 -3.84 -2.53
CA SER A 97 -3.79 -3.36 -3.81
C SER A 97 -2.37 -2.87 -3.65
N SER A 98 -1.56 -3.10 -4.68
CA SER A 98 -0.22 -2.57 -4.88
C SER A 98 -0.23 -1.66 -6.10
N LEU A 99 -0.13 -0.36 -5.90
CA LEU A 99 -0.22 0.67 -6.93
C LEU A 99 1.17 1.19 -7.29
N LEU A 100 1.54 1.10 -8.55
CA LEU A 100 2.77 1.73 -9.09
C LEU A 100 2.57 3.23 -9.22
N VAL A 101 3.50 3.99 -8.67
CA VAL A 101 3.52 5.46 -8.71
C VAL A 101 4.91 5.92 -9.18
N ASP A 102 4.94 6.89 -10.07
CA ASP A 102 6.20 7.47 -10.55
C ASP A 102 6.87 8.31 -9.46
N ALA A 103 8.12 7.97 -9.14
CA ALA A 103 8.89 8.63 -8.09
C ALA A 103 9.30 10.08 -8.44
N ALA A 104 9.27 10.47 -9.71
CA ALA A 104 9.56 11.84 -10.14
C ALA A 104 8.35 12.76 -9.97
N SER A 105 7.15 12.29 -10.30
CA SER A 105 5.94 13.13 -10.40
C SER A 105 4.86 12.84 -9.33
N GLY A 106 4.89 11.66 -8.69
CA GLY A 106 3.83 11.18 -7.82
C GLY A 106 2.56 10.74 -8.55
N LEU A 107 2.59 10.64 -9.86
CA LEU A 107 1.44 10.20 -10.65
C LEU A 107 1.28 8.68 -10.59
N PRO A 108 0.05 8.18 -10.42
CA PRO A 108 -0.22 6.75 -10.48
C PRO A 108 -0.05 6.24 -11.92
N VAL A 109 0.54 5.07 -12.05
CA VAL A 109 0.74 4.40 -13.34
C VAL A 109 -0.29 3.27 -13.51
N ALA A 110 -0.25 2.26 -12.65
CA ALA A 110 -1.18 1.13 -12.72
C ALA A 110 -1.21 0.33 -11.40
N PRO A 111 -2.30 -0.41 -11.09
CA PRO A 111 -2.27 -1.46 -10.08
C PRO A 111 -1.44 -2.65 -10.62
N LEU A 112 -0.39 -3.04 -9.90
CA LEU A 112 0.48 -4.16 -10.29
C LEU A 112 -0.03 -5.50 -9.78
N ALA A 113 -0.55 -5.52 -8.54
CA ALA A 113 -1.07 -6.73 -7.93
C ALA A 113 -2.24 -6.39 -7.01
N GLN A 114 -3.22 -7.29 -6.98
CA GLN A 114 -4.39 -7.16 -6.13
C GLN A 114 -4.73 -8.53 -5.53
N THR A 115 -5.22 -8.51 -4.27
CA THR A 115 -5.76 -9.70 -3.60
C THR A 115 -7.13 -9.36 -3.03
N LEU A 116 -8.13 -10.11 -3.46
CA LEU A 116 -9.49 -10.01 -2.95
C LEU A 116 -9.73 -11.13 -1.92
N SER A 117 -9.97 -10.75 -0.68
CA SER A 117 -10.25 -11.68 0.41
C SER A 117 -11.74 -11.73 0.72
N ASP A 118 -12.28 -12.95 0.78
CA ASP A 118 -13.63 -13.26 1.24
C ASP A 118 -13.64 -13.89 2.65
N ALA A 119 -14.72 -14.55 3.05
CA ALA A 119 -14.83 -15.20 4.35
C ALA A 119 -13.94 -16.45 4.48
N THR A 120 -13.62 -17.12 3.41
CA THR A 120 -12.97 -18.44 3.36
C THR A 120 -11.54 -18.40 2.85
N GLY A 121 -11.21 -17.50 1.90
CA GLY A 121 -9.88 -17.42 1.30
C GLY A 121 -9.63 -16.16 0.50
N CYS A 122 -8.76 -16.26 -0.48
CA CYS A 122 -8.29 -15.14 -1.29
C CYS A 122 -8.16 -15.52 -2.77
N TYR A 123 -8.56 -14.58 -3.64
CA TYR A 123 -8.20 -14.55 -5.05
C TYR A 123 -7.16 -13.47 -5.29
N SER A 124 -6.20 -13.72 -6.16
CA SER A 124 -5.21 -12.69 -6.52
C SER A 124 -5.04 -12.55 -8.03
N THR A 125 -4.44 -11.43 -8.45
CA THR A 125 -4.12 -11.15 -9.85
C THR A 125 -2.76 -11.70 -10.27
N PHE A 126 -2.08 -12.47 -9.43
CA PHE A 126 -0.73 -13.00 -9.68
C PHE A 126 -0.61 -14.51 -9.50
N THR A 127 -1.67 -15.19 -9.05
CA THR A 127 -1.78 -16.64 -9.05
C THR A 127 -3.21 -17.04 -9.45
N ASP A 128 -3.34 -18.20 -10.11
CA ASP A 128 -4.64 -18.75 -10.48
C ASP A 128 -5.26 -19.58 -9.31
N ASP A 129 -4.47 -19.84 -8.27
CA ASP A 129 -4.91 -20.64 -7.13
C ASP A 129 -5.73 -19.81 -6.14
N TYR A 130 -6.88 -20.35 -5.74
CA TYR A 130 -7.58 -19.87 -4.57
C TYR A 130 -6.85 -20.30 -3.31
N SER A 131 -6.34 -19.34 -2.55
CA SER A 131 -5.49 -19.59 -1.40
C SER A 131 -6.23 -19.40 -0.07
N GLN A 132 -5.75 -20.06 0.99
CA GLN A 132 -6.21 -19.77 2.34
C GLN A 132 -5.83 -18.34 2.75
N ARG A 133 -6.70 -17.74 3.55
CA ARG A 133 -6.47 -16.39 4.05
C ARG A 133 -5.33 -16.36 5.06
N GLU A 134 -4.41 -15.46 4.84
CA GLU A 134 -3.31 -15.16 5.75
C GLU A 134 -3.50 -13.84 6.51
N THR A 135 -2.50 -13.46 7.31
CA THR A 135 -2.42 -12.11 7.87
C THR A 135 -2.16 -11.10 6.75
N HIS A 136 -2.59 -9.86 6.93
CA HIS A 136 -2.35 -8.79 5.94
C HIS A 136 -0.88 -8.71 5.51
N LEU A 137 0.06 -8.75 6.46
CA LEU A 137 1.48 -8.61 6.16
C LEU A 137 2.08 -9.82 5.44
N ASN A 138 1.59 -11.04 5.70
CA ASN A 138 2.03 -12.22 4.95
C ASN A 138 1.52 -12.16 3.51
N SER A 139 0.22 -11.87 3.33
CA SER A 139 -0.37 -11.67 2.01
C SER A 139 0.35 -10.54 1.24
N LEU A 140 0.67 -9.44 1.92
CA LEU A 140 1.44 -8.34 1.34
C LEU A 140 2.84 -8.77 0.91
N LEU A 141 3.52 -9.57 1.73
CA LEU A 141 4.86 -10.05 1.40
C LEU A 141 4.85 -10.90 0.11
N HIS A 142 3.84 -11.74 -0.08
CA HIS A 142 3.67 -12.52 -1.32
C HIS A 142 3.46 -11.61 -2.54
N GLN A 143 2.67 -10.54 -2.41
CA GLN A 143 2.51 -9.54 -3.47
C GLN A 143 3.83 -8.83 -3.79
N ILE A 144 4.57 -8.40 -2.77
CA ILE A 144 5.89 -7.76 -2.93
C ILE A 144 6.85 -8.72 -3.65
N GLN A 145 6.95 -9.96 -3.19
CA GLN A 145 7.79 -10.98 -3.82
C GLN A 145 7.43 -11.25 -5.28
N HIS A 146 6.14 -11.19 -5.63
CA HIS A 146 5.71 -11.31 -7.02
C HIS A 146 6.17 -10.11 -7.84
N ILE A 147 5.93 -8.89 -7.35
CA ILE A 147 6.30 -7.64 -8.05
C ILE A 147 7.82 -7.54 -8.24
N GLU A 148 8.60 -7.89 -7.23
CA GLU A 148 10.08 -7.86 -7.27
C GLU A 148 10.71 -8.87 -8.23
N LYS A 149 9.95 -9.89 -8.68
CA LYS A 149 10.40 -10.82 -9.74
C LYS A 149 10.27 -10.23 -11.14
N SER A 150 9.58 -9.12 -11.28
CA SER A 150 9.39 -8.48 -12.58
C SER A 150 10.69 -7.83 -13.07
N VAL A 151 10.88 -7.84 -14.38
CA VAL A 151 12.03 -7.17 -15.01
C VAL A 151 11.70 -5.69 -15.15
N VAL A 152 12.30 -4.89 -14.28
CA VAL A 152 12.19 -3.43 -14.29
C VAL A 152 13.57 -2.82 -14.02
N GLN A 153 13.89 -1.69 -14.68
CA GLN A 153 15.20 -1.03 -14.56
C GLN A 153 15.28 -0.07 -13.37
N LYS A 154 14.24 -0.02 -12.55
CA LYS A 154 14.13 0.88 -11.39
C LYS A 154 14.30 0.13 -10.08
N THR A 155 14.84 0.80 -9.08
CA THR A 155 14.77 0.30 -7.71
C THR A 155 13.37 0.52 -7.16
N LEU A 156 12.68 -0.56 -6.80
CA LEU A 156 11.33 -0.48 -6.24
C LEU A 156 11.38 -0.10 -4.76
N VAL A 157 10.52 0.83 -4.33
CA VAL A 157 10.37 1.22 -2.92
C VAL A 157 8.93 0.96 -2.49
N HIS A 158 8.77 0.04 -1.54
CA HIS A 158 7.46 -0.35 -1.01
C HIS A 158 7.00 0.61 0.08
N ILE A 159 5.92 1.35 -0.18
CA ILE A 159 5.36 2.32 0.76
C ILE A 159 4.15 1.71 1.46
N ILE A 160 4.21 1.63 2.79
CA ILE A 160 3.18 0.99 3.61
C ILE A 160 2.81 1.93 4.77
N ASP A 161 1.57 1.86 5.21
CA ASP A 161 1.11 2.60 6.36
C ASP A 161 1.65 2.04 7.70
N ARG A 162 1.08 2.45 8.84
CA ARG A 162 1.47 1.97 10.17
C ARG A 162 1.27 0.46 10.39
N GLU A 163 0.52 -0.21 9.56
CA GLU A 163 0.37 -1.67 9.66
C GLU A 163 1.70 -2.37 9.33
N GLY A 164 2.47 -1.82 8.38
CA GLY A 164 3.80 -2.29 8.01
C GLY A 164 4.85 -2.22 9.13
N ASP A 165 4.65 -1.40 10.19
CA ASP A 165 5.58 -1.33 11.34
C ASP A 165 5.43 -2.57 12.24
N SER A 166 5.86 -3.70 11.71
CA SER A 166 6.03 -4.98 12.39
C SER A 166 7.48 -5.44 12.21
N ILE A 167 8.19 -5.67 13.31
CA ILE A 167 9.62 -6.04 13.23
C ILE A 167 9.84 -7.35 12.47
N ALA A 168 8.93 -8.31 12.56
CA ALA A 168 9.00 -9.53 11.76
C ALA A 168 8.94 -9.23 10.25
N HIS A 169 8.04 -8.35 9.84
CA HIS A 169 7.90 -7.93 8.45
C HIS A 169 9.12 -7.14 7.97
N LEU A 170 9.62 -6.19 8.76
CA LEU A 170 10.82 -5.42 8.43
C LEU A 170 12.05 -6.31 8.25
N ARG A 171 12.22 -7.34 9.11
CA ARG A 171 13.30 -8.33 8.96
C ARG A 171 13.16 -9.12 7.66
N GLN A 172 11.96 -9.57 7.33
CA GLN A 172 11.70 -10.28 6.08
C GLN A 172 11.98 -9.43 4.85
N MET A 173 11.57 -8.17 4.84
CA MET A 173 11.86 -7.21 3.77
C MET A 173 13.38 -6.99 3.61
N ASN A 174 14.08 -6.76 4.71
CA ASN A 174 15.54 -6.57 4.68
C ASN A 174 16.29 -7.84 4.21
N HIS A 175 15.86 -9.00 4.67
CA HIS A 175 16.50 -10.27 4.30
C HIS A 175 16.42 -10.55 2.80
N GLN A 176 15.35 -10.08 2.15
CA GLN A 176 15.15 -10.16 0.70
C GLN A 176 15.74 -8.97 -0.07
N GLY A 177 16.35 -8.01 0.62
CA GLY A 177 16.97 -6.84 0.00
C GLY A 177 15.97 -5.77 -0.50
N PHE A 178 14.68 -5.91 -0.18
CA PHE A 178 13.64 -4.99 -0.63
C PHE A 178 13.78 -3.61 0.02
N LYS A 179 13.52 -2.55 -0.73
CA LYS A 179 13.51 -1.18 -0.21
C LYS A 179 12.11 -0.82 0.26
N TRP A 180 12.04 -0.15 1.40
CA TRP A 180 10.76 0.18 2.02
C TRP A 180 10.76 1.56 2.68
N LEU A 181 9.57 2.15 2.74
CA LEU A 181 9.26 3.39 3.44
C LEU A 181 7.93 3.18 4.20
N ILE A 182 7.99 3.14 5.52
CA ILE A 182 6.88 2.70 6.37
C ILE A 182 6.60 3.74 7.46
N ARG A 183 5.33 4.03 7.72
CA ARG A 183 4.96 4.88 8.84
C ARG A 183 5.14 4.13 10.15
N ALA A 184 5.95 4.71 11.05
CA ALA A 184 6.21 4.16 12.37
C ALA A 184 5.01 4.30 13.33
N LYS A 185 4.91 3.37 14.26
CA LYS A 185 4.10 3.51 15.48
C LYS A 185 4.94 4.24 16.53
N GLU A 186 4.56 5.46 16.85
CA GLU A 186 5.33 6.35 17.75
C GLU A 186 5.61 5.75 19.14
N GLY A 187 4.78 4.81 19.59
CA GLY A 187 4.96 4.09 20.84
C GLY A 187 5.96 2.93 20.79
N HIS A 188 6.44 2.54 19.59
CA HIS A 188 7.42 1.48 19.48
C HIS A 188 8.80 1.93 19.99
N ARG A 189 9.49 1.02 20.69
CA ARG A 189 10.83 1.26 21.20
C ARG A 189 11.88 0.90 20.19
N VAL A 190 12.91 1.74 20.08
CA VAL A 190 14.06 1.60 19.19
C VAL A 190 15.31 2.05 19.93
N GLU A 191 16.47 1.63 19.46
CA GLU A 191 17.76 2.09 19.96
C GLU A 191 18.20 3.35 19.21
N TYR A 192 18.59 4.35 19.96
CA TYR A 192 19.10 5.63 19.47
C TYR A 192 20.23 6.10 20.36
N GLN A 193 21.41 6.37 19.81
CA GLN A 193 22.60 6.79 20.56
C GLN A 193 22.93 5.86 21.75
N GLY A 194 22.80 4.55 21.54
CA GLY A 194 23.10 3.54 22.58
C GLY A 194 22.04 3.38 23.68
N GLN A 195 20.92 4.08 23.59
CA GLN A 195 19.84 4.02 24.57
C GLN A 195 18.50 3.69 23.90
N THR A 196 17.57 3.17 24.68
CA THR A 196 16.23 2.79 24.18
C THR A 196 15.22 3.90 24.43
N TYR A 197 14.62 4.40 23.33
CA TYR A 197 13.57 5.42 23.34
C TYR A 197 12.35 4.95 22.58
N LYS A 198 11.20 5.59 22.78
CA LYS A 198 10.08 5.49 21.85
C LYS A 198 10.38 6.35 20.62
N VAL A 199 9.87 5.93 19.47
CA VAL A 199 10.00 6.69 18.21
C VAL A 199 9.48 8.13 18.37
N GLY A 200 8.35 8.32 19.05
CA GLY A 200 7.78 9.65 19.30
C GLY A 200 8.70 10.54 20.16
N GLU A 201 9.38 9.98 21.16
CA GLU A 201 10.32 10.70 22.03
C GLU A 201 11.56 11.18 21.24
N ILE A 202 12.03 10.37 20.29
CA ILE A 202 13.12 10.77 19.39
C ILE A 202 12.63 11.86 18.42
N ALA A 203 11.43 11.70 17.86
CA ALA A 203 10.86 12.65 16.92
C ALA A 203 10.68 14.07 17.52
N GLU A 204 10.48 14.18 18.82
CA GLU A 204 10.41 15.46 19.55
C GLU A 204 11.77 16.15 19.69
N LYS A 205 12.87 15.39 19.65
CA LYS A 205 14.25 15.89 19.77
C LYS A 205 14.87 16.26 18.43
N ILE A 206 14.30 15.76 17.31
CA ILE A 206 14.86 16.03 15.98
C ILE A 206 14.47 17.43 15.52
N GLU A 207 15.47 18.23 15.22
CA GLU A 207 15.27 19.52 14.56
C GLU A 207 14.70 19.30 13.14
N THR A 208 13.65 20.04 12.79
CA THR A 208 13.01 19.96 11.49
C THR A 208 13.12 21.29 10.75
N HIS A 209 13.51 21.23 9.48
CA HIS A 209 13.69 22.40 8.62
C HIS A 209 12.59 22.50 7.60
N SER A 210 12.17 23.73 7.27
CA SER A 210 11.18 24.02 6.23
C SER A 210 11.72 23.65 4.84
N ILE A 211 10.94 22.90 4.07
CA ILE A 211 11.32 22.42 2.74
C ILE A 211 10.51 23.09 1.64
N LYS A 212 9.19 23.03 1.74
CA LYS A 212 8.28 23.54 0.70
C LYS A 212 6.88 23.78 1.24
N ASN A 213 6.13 24.60 0.49
CA ASN A 213 4.70 24.74 0.69
C ASN A 213 3.96 23.54 0.06
N ILE A 214 2.94 23.05 0.73
CA ILE A 214 2.11 21.92 0.29
C ILE A 214 0.63 22.25 0.51
N SER A 215 -0.23 21.67 -0.31
CA SER A 215 -1.66 21.66 -0.05
C SER A 215 -2.02 20.44 0.81
N TYR A 216 -2.53 20.66 2.00
CA TYR A 216 -2.98 19.59 2.89
C TYR A 216 -4.41 19.86 3.35
N LYS A 217 -5.32 18.90 3.10
CA LYS A 217 -6.77 19.04 3.40
C LYS A 217 -7.39 20.34 2.85
N GLY A 218 -6.97 20.74 1.63
CA GLY A 218 -7.48 21.93 0.95
C GLY A 218 -6.88 23.27 1.38
N ASN A 219 -5.97 23.29 2.36
CA ASN A 219 -5.30 24.49 2.85
C ASN A 219 -3.81 24.50 2.52
N GLN A 220 -3.21 25.69 2.43
CA GLN A 220 -1.77 25.84 2.24
C GLN A 220 -1.05 25.76 3.59
N HIS A 221 -0.04 24.88 3.63
CA HIS A 221 0.79 24.60 4.79
C HIS A 221 2.25 24.50 4.39
N THR A 222 3.14 24.49 5.37
CA THR A 222 4.57 24.28 5.15
C THR A 222 5.00 22.92 5.64
N LEU A 223 5.70 22.17 4.78
CA LEU A 223 6.32 20.90 5.12
C LEU A 223 7.69 21.15 5.77
N HIS A 224 7.89 20.59 6.93
CA HIS A 224 9.17 20.55 7.64
C HIS A 224 9.63 19.11 7.79
N VAL A 225 10.91 18.85 7.62
CA VAL A 225 11.49 17.52 7.76
C VAL A 225 12.79 17.54 8.54
N GLY A 226 13.07 16.43 9.22
CA GLY A 226 14.33 16.14 9.86
C GLY A 226 14.54 14.63 9.92
N GLU A 227 15.77 14.17 10.09
CA GLU A 227 16.03 12.73 10.18
C GLU A 227 17.14 12.37 11.14
N THR A 228 17.16 11.11 11.54
CA THR A 228 18.25 10.48 12.26
C THR A 228 18.29 8.98 11.93
N HIS A 229 19.37 8.33 12.34
CA HIS A 229 19.51 6.87 12.29
C HIS A 229 19.06 6.24 13.59
N ILE A 230 18.38 5.13 13.48
CA ILE A 230 17.93 4.31 14.61
C ILE A 230 18.18 2.83 14.32
N ARG A 231 18.18 2.05 15.39
CA ARG A 231 18.29 0.59 15.32
C ARG A 231 17.09 -0.06 16.00
N ILE A 232 16.43 -0.99 15.29
CA ILE A 232 15.24 -1.67 15.78
C ILE A 232 15.65 -3.06 16.25
N THR A 233 15.71 -3.25 17.57
CA THR A 233 16.20 -4.48 18.22
C THR A 233 15.08 -5.27 18.92
N ARG A 234 13.86 -4.73 18.97
CA ARG A 234 12.73 -5.36 19.66
C ARG A 234 12.41 -6.75 19.12
N ALA A 235 12.00 -7.66 20.02
CA ALA A 235 11.51 -8.99 19.65
C ALA A 235 10.21 -8.91 18.82
N ALA A 236 10.04 -9.82 17.88
CA ALA A 236 8.77 -10.03 17.20
C ALA A 236 7.77 -10.64 18.17
N LYS A 237 6.54 -10.12 18.19
CA LYS A 237 5.45 -10.63 19.02
C LYS A 237 4.40 -11.29 18.13
N PRO A 238 4.44 -12.62 17.93
CA PRO A 238 3.46 -13.32 17.14
C PRO A 238 2.05 -13.08 17.71
N LYS A 239 1.08 -12.85 16.83
CA LYS A 239 -0.34 -12.72 17.23
C LYS A 239 -1.00 -14.10 17.45
N GLN A 240 -0.36 -15.14 16.93
CA GLN A 240 -0.85 -16.51 17.02
C GLN A 240 -0.77 -17.03 18.47
N LYS A 241 -1.71 -17.92 18.79
CA LYS A 241 -1.70 -18.71 20.01
C LYS A 241 -1.18 -20.09 19.66
N ASP A 242 -0.50 -20.73 20.61
CA ASP A 242 -0.08 -22.11 20.50
C ASP A 242 -1.28 -23.08 20.62
N SER A 243 -1.03 -24.37 20.50
CA SER A 243 -2.04 -25.43 20.63
C SER A 243 -2.73 -25.45 21.99
N SER A 244 -2.14 -24.83 23.02
CA SER A 244 -2.70 -24.68 24.36
C SER A 244 -3.51 -23.40 24.56
N GLY A 245 -3.62 -22.55 23.52
CA GLY A 245 -4.31 -21.27 23.57
C GLY A 245 -3.50 -20.14 24.21
N LYS A 246 -2.24 -20.36 24.58
CA LYS A 246 -1.33 -19.34 25.10
C LYS A 246 -0.69 -18.55 23.94
N ARG A 247 -0.33 -17.29 24.21
CA ARG A 247 0.42 -16.49 23.24
C ARG A 247 1.80 -17.09 23.03
N VAL A 248 2.18 -17.24 21.76
CA VAL A 248 3.54 -17.64 21.39
C VAL A 248 4.54 -16.64 21.97
N ALA A 249 5.66 -17.13 22.47
CA ALA A 249 6.72 -16.30 23.06
C ALA A 249 7.26 -15.31 22.02
N PRO A 250 7.71 -14.09 22.45
CA PRO A 250 8.37 -13.17 21.58
C PRO A 250 9.65 -13.78 20.99
N GLU A 251 9.84 -13.60 19.68
CA GLU A 251 10.97 -14.14 18.93
C GLU A 251 12.01 -13.06 18.71
N GLN A 252 13.23 -13.32 19.17
CA GLN A 252 14.39 -12.48 18.88
C GLN A 252 14.83 -12.70 17.43
N GLY A 253 15.58 -11.74 16.89
CA GLY A 253 16.13 -11.82 15.55
C GLY A 253 17.00 -10.62 15.26
N ASP A 254 17.53 -10.54 14.04
CA ASP A 254 18.48 -9.50 13.65
C ASP A 254 17.94 -8.09 13.89
N ALA A 255 18.84 -7.21 14.26
CA ALA A 255 18.54 -5.79 14.35
C ALA A 255 18.30 -5.21 12.94
N VAL A 256 17.39 -4.25 12.85
CA VAL A 256 17.09 -3.54 11.61
C VAL A 256 17.58 -2.10 11.77
N ASP A 257 18.62 -1.73 11.04
CA ASP A 257 19.05 -0.34 10.95
C ASP A 257 18.14 0.41 9.98
N ALA A 258 17.70 1.60 10.36
CA ALA A 258 16.75 2.39 9.59
C ALA A 258 16.99 3.89 9.76
N ARG A 259 16.63 4.64 8.72
CA ARG A 259 16.44 6.09 8.76
C ARG A 259 15.09 6.35 9.46
N LEU A 260 15.08 7.21 10.45
CA LEU A 260 13.88 7.76 11.05
C LEU A 260 13.69 9.18 10.51
N VAL A 261 12.75 9.34 9.58
CA VAL A 261 12.38 10.64 9.02
C VAL A 261 11.18 11.18 9.79
N VAL A 262 11.30 12.39 10.30
CA VAL A 262 10.21 13.12 10.93
C VAL A 262 9.69 14.18 9.97
N SER A 263 8.44 14.01 9.55
CA SER A 263 7.74 14.90 8.64
C SER A 263 6.64 15.64 9.39
N VAL A 264 6.70 16.96 9.40
CA VAL A 264 5.79 17.83 10.15
C VAL A 264 5.14 18.83 9.20
N ILE A 265 3.82 18.90 9.22
CA ILE A 265 3.07 19.92 8.50
C ILE A 265 2.69 21.00 9.49
N LYS A 266 3.05 22.25 9.19
CA LYS A 266 2.72 23.42 10.01
C LYS A 266 1.81 24.38 9.25
N ASP A 267 0.87 25.00 9.95
CA ASP A 267 0.06 26.09 9.42
C ASP A 267 0.86 27.41 9.36
N ARG A 268 0.18 28.49 8.95
CA ARG A 268 0.79 29.81 8.83
C ARG A 268 1.27 30.40 10.15
N ASP A 269 0.66 29.96 11.26
CA ASP A 269 0.99 30.40 12.61
C ASP A 269 2.07 29.52 13.26
N GLY A 270 2.62 28.56 12.50
CA GLY A 270 3.65 27.63 12.95
C GLY A 270 3.14 26.45 13.79
N LYS A 271 1.81 26.31 13.94
CA LYS A 271 1.20 25.21 14.68
C LYS A 271 1.26 23.91 13.87
N ILE A 272 1.59 22.81 14.54
CA ILE A 272 1.64 21.48 13.94
C ILE A 272 0.21 21.00 13.66
N VAL A 273 -0.12 20.77 12.39
CA VAL A 273 -1.39 20.19 11.93
C VAL A 273 -1.31 18.68 11.67
N ALA A 274 -0.11 18.20 11.34
CA ALA A 274 0.14 16.76 11.21
C ALA A 274 1.63 16.44 11.44
N ARG A 275 1.90 15.24 11.96
CA ARG A 275 3.26 14.68 12.11
C ARG A 275 3.25 13.22 11.68
N TRP A 276 4.26 12.84 10.93
CA TRP A 276 4.54 11.45 10.59
C TRP A 276 5.98 11.10 10.95
N CYS A 277 6.14 9.98 11.62
CA CYS A 277 7.43 9.33 11.83
C CYS A 277 7.52 8.22 10.78
N LEU A 278 8.52 8.29 9.91
CA LEU A 278 8.71 7.34 8.82
C LEU A 278 9.99 6.56 9.05
N LEU A 279 9.94 5.27 8.80
CA LEU A 279 11.10 4.37 8.81
C LEU A 279 11.44 3.99 7.39
N SER A 280 12.73 3.98 7.03
CA SER A 280 13.17 3.59 5.70
C SER A 280 14.54 2.94 5.71
N ASN A 281 14.76 1.98 4.79
CA ASN A 281 16.07 1.43 4.45
C ASN A 281 16.55 1.90 3.06
N VAL A 282 15.90 2.90 2.47
CA VAL A 282 16.35 3.54 1.22
C VAL A 282 17.69 4.23 1.47
N ALA A 283 18.59 4.15 0.51
CA ALA A 283 19.94 4.68 0.62
C ALA A 283 19.95 6.22 0.79
N MET A 284 21.10 6.75 1.21
CA MET A 284 21.25 8.16 1.55
C MET A 284 21.38 9.09 0.32
N ASP A 285 21.44 8.53 -0.89
CA ASP A 285 21.34 9.28 -2.15
C ASP A 285 19.96 9.93 -2.33
N ILE A 286 18.93 9.39 -1.65
CA ILE A 286 17.60 10.00 -1.57
C ILE A 286 17.53 10.87 -0.31
N ASP A 287 17.27 12.15 -0.49
CA ASP A 287 17.22 13.07 0.63
C ASP A 287 15.95 12.93 1.48
N THR A 288 15.96 13.52 2.64
CA THR A 288 14.87 13.46 3.64
C THR A 288 13.57 14.07 3.12
N ALA A 289 13.68 15.14 2.34
CA ALA A 289 12.52 15.84 1.79
C ALA A 289 11.83 14.99 0.72
N GLU A 290 12.62 14.27 -0.06
CA GLU A 290 12.12 13.37 -1.09
C GLU A 290 11.41 12.16 -0.47
N LEU A 291 12.00 11.48 0.54
CA LEU A 291 11.33 10.41 1.29
C LEU A 291 10.01 10.85 1.90
N SER A 292 9.99 12.05 2.50
CA SER A 292 8.76 12.63 3.05
C SER A 292 7.71 12.87 1.95
N THR A 293 8.15 13.33 0.78
CA THR A 293 7.29 13.56 -0.40
C THR A 293 6.72 12.25 -0.93
N TRP A 294 7.55 11.21 -1.05
CA TRP A 294 7.09 9.89 -1.48
C TRP A 294 6.03 9.32 -0.54
N TYR A 295 6.21 9.47 0.78
CA TYR A 295 5.19 9.04 1.73
C TYR A 295 3.90 9.88 1.61
N TYR A 296 4.00 11.18 1.34
CA TYR A 296 2.84 12.03 1.08
C TYR A 296 2.04 11.52 -0.13
N TRP A 297 2.70 11.05 -1.18
CA TRP A 297 2.05 10.46 -2.35
C TRP A 297 1.35 9.13 -2.09
N ARG A 298 1.56 8.50 -0.94
CA ARG A 298 0.77 7.33 -0.52
C ARG A 298 -0.75 7.57 -0.64
N TRP A 299 -1.19 8.82 -0.47
CA TRP A 299 -2.59 9.19 -0.64
C TRP A 299 -3.17 8.85 -2.01
N THR A 300 -2.36 8.68 -3.02
CA THR A 300 -2.75 8.33 -4.39
C THR A 300 -3.54 7.01 -4.43
N ILE A 301 -3.21 6.02 -3.59
CA ILE A 301 -3.95 4.76 -3.54
C ILE A 301 -5.36 4.94 -2.96
N GLU A 302 -5.57 5.90 -2.07
CA GLU A 302 -6.91 6.21 -1.56
C GLU A 302 -7.79 6.87 -2.63
N CYS A 303 -7.18 7.68 -3.50
CA CYS A 303 -7.87 8.21 -4.69
C CYS A 303 -8.24 7.09 -5.67
N TYR A 304 -7.34 6.13 -5.87
CA TYR A 304 -7.61 4.93 -6.67
C TYR A 304 -8.78 4.11 -6.08
N PHE A 305 -8.82 3.87 -4.78
CA PHE A 305 -9.95 3.18 -4.16
C PHE A 305 -11.27 3.95 -4.26
N LYS A 306 -11.23 5.28 -4.19
CA LYS A 306 -12.43 6.11 -4.44
C LYS A 306 -12.94 5.91 -5.88
N LEU A 307 -12.03 5.93 -6.85
CA LEU A 307 -12.38 5.68 -8.25
C LEU A 307 -13.04 4.31 -8.43
N LEU A 308 -12.44 3.25 -7.89
CA LEU A 308 -13.01 1.89 -7.95
C LEU A 308 -14.42 1.82 -7.35
N LYS A 309 -14.63 2.46 -6.20
CA LYS A 309 -15.92 2.44 -5.49
C LYS A 309 -16.99 3.29 -6.17
N GLN A 310 -16.60 4.34 -6.87
CA GLN A 310 -17.54 5.24 -7.58
C GLN A 310 -17.87 4.73 -8.99
N ALA A 311 -16.90 4.15 -9.68
CA ALA A 311 -17.07 3.66 -11.04
C ALA A 311 -17.74 2.26 -11.14
N GLY A 312 -17.79 1.53 -10.04
CA GLY A 312 -18.34 0.18 -9.97
C GLY A 312 -19.79 0.09 -9.48
N HIS A 313 -20.47 1.22 -9.27
CA HIS A 313 -21.85 1.27 -8.76
C HIS A 313 -22.83 1.84 -9.77
#